data_5f6fab0924b517ff6a8ccb286a34a788
#
_entry.id   5f6fab0924b517ff6a8ccb286a34a788
#
_cell.length_a   1.000
_cell.length_b   1.000
_cell.length_c   1.000
_cell.angle_alpha   90.00
_cell.angle_beta   90.00
_cell.angle_gamma   90.00
#
_symmetry.space_group_name_H-M   'P 1'
#
loop_
_entity.id
_entity.type
_entity.pdbx_description
1 polymer ?
#
loop_
_entity_poly.entity_id
_entity_poly.type
_entity_poly.pdbx_seq_one_letter_code
_entity_poly.pdbx_strand_id
1 'polypeptide(L)'
;MTTDANDFAHRETLRNGLAVTIRSLRPDDRERIVAAFRQLDRESIYTRFFSYRTELTEPALERAMRVDPQREAALVVTVGSGDDEVIIGSGRYVASGPPGTERTAEVAFMVEEDYHGLGIAGRLLAHLADIARSQGIAALEAEVLAENRAMLSVFARSGLPMQQRRDGGVMHVTLALLPRAA
;
A
#
# COMPACT_ATOMS: atom_id res chain seq x y z
N MET A 1 -8.65 19.44 8.14
CA MET A 1 -9.54 18.45 7.51
C MET A 1 -8.98 17.07 7.77
N THR A 2 -9.67 16.27 8.51
CA THR A 2 -9.33 14.84 8.65
C THR A 2 -9.75 14.15 7.35
N THR A 3 -8.79 13.66 6.62
CA THR A 3 -9.09 12.79 5.47
C THR A 3 -9.63 11.48 6.03
N ASP A 4 -10.92 11.25 5.84
CA ASP A 4 -11.52 10.00 6.26
C ASP A 4 -10.91 8.86 5.41
N ALA A 5 -10.24 7.93 6.08
CA ALA A 5 -9.59 6.81 5.43
C ALA A 5 -10.57 5.91 4.67
N ASN A 6 -11.87 6.04 4.93
CA ASN A 6 -12.91 5.23 4.30
C ASN A 6 -13.56 5.88 3.06
N ASP A 7 -13.33 7.16 2.82
CA ASP A 7 -13.94 7.88 1.70
C ASP A 7 -12.92 8.69 0.90
N PHE A 8 -11.73 8.14 0.74
CA PHE A 8 -10.67 8.75 -0.06
C PHE A 8 -10.88 8.41 -1.54
N ALA A 9 -10.82 9.43 -2.41
CA ALA A 9 -10.79 9.24 -3.86
C ALA A 9 -10.05 10.40 -4.52
N HIS A 10 -9.09 10.09 -5.37
CA HIS A 10 -8.26 11.06 -6.05
C HIS A 10 -7.93 10.60 -7.47
N ARG A 11 -8.16 11.45 -8.47
CA ARG A 11 -7.78 11.17 -9.85
C ARG A 11 -6.38 11.69 -10.13
N GLU A 12 -5.57 10.88 -10.76
CA GLU A 12 -4.20 11.22 -11.14
C GLU A 12 -3.89 10.74 -12.56
N THR A 13 -2.85 11.32 -13.12
CA THR A 13 -2.30 10.90 -14.41
C THR A 13 -0.90 10.34 -14.18
N LEU A 14 -0.67 9.11 -14.64
CA LEU A 14 0.63 8.46 -14.55
C LEU A 14 1.62 9.03 -15.57
N ARG A 15 2.90 8.65 -15.45
CA ARG A 15 3.98 9.12 -16.31
C ARG A 15 3.74 8.85 -17.80
N ASN A 16 3.04 7.78 -18.14
CA ASN A 16 2.70 7.40 -19.51
C ASN A 16 1.42 8.08 -20.04
N GLY A 17 0.81 8.99 -19.26
CA GLY A 17 -0.44 9.65 -19.62
C GLY A 17 -1.71 8.91 -19.24
N LEU A 18 -1.59 7.73 -18.65
CA LEU A 18 -2.77 6.95 -18.22
C LEU A 18 -3.47 7.62 -17.04
N ALA A 19 -4.76 7.86 -17.19
CA ALA A 19 -5.60 8.35 -16.10
C ALA A 19 -5.96 7.20 -15.15
N VAL A 20 -5.74 7.40 -13.86
CA VAL A 20 -6.07 6.43 -12.80
C VAL A 20 -6.86 7.10 -11.70
N THR A 21 -7.58 6.30 -10.94
CA THR A 21 -8.19 6.73 -9.68
C THR A 21 -7.53 5.98 -8.53
N ILE A 22 -7.06 6.72 -7.52
CA ILE A 22 -6.59 6.16 -6.26
C ILE A 22 -7.69 6.40 -5.24
N ARG A 23 -8.23 5.34 -4.68
CA ARG A 23 -9.38 5.43 -3.79
C ARG A 23 -9.34 4.36 -2.70
N SER A 24 -10.14 4.57 -1.68
CA SER A 24 -10.35 3.56 -0.63
C SER A 24 -10.94 2.28 -1.20
N LEU A 25 -10.52 1.15 -0.64
CA LEU A 25 -11.12 -0.15 -0.91
C LEU A 25 -12.59 -0.15 -0.52
N ARG A 26 -13.46 -0.71 -1.36
CA ARG A 26 -14.92 -0.78 -1.15
C ARG A 26 -15.38 -2.22 -0.97
N PRO A 27 -16.49 -2.46 -0.27
CA PRO A 27 -17.03 -3.83 -0.14
C PRO A 27 -17.33 -4.53 -1.46
N ASP A 28 -17.68 -3.78 -2.50
CA ASP A 28 -17.97 -4.33 -3.84
C ASP A 28 -16.71 -4.59 -4.70
N ASP A 29 -15.52 -4.37 -4.14
CA ASP A 29 -14.26 -4.62 -4.84
C ASP A 29 -13.80 -6.10 -4.80
N ARG A 30 -14.52 -6.96 -4.11
CA ARG A 30 -14.11 -8.36 -3.90
C ARG A 30 -13.70 -9.06 -5.20
N GLU A 31 -14.53 -9.00 -6.23
CA GLU A 31 -14.24 -9.63 -7.53
C GLU A 31 -13.08 -8.95 -8.26
N ARG A 32 -12.95 -7.62 -8.13
CA ARG A 32 -11.83 -6.87 -8.70
C ARG A 32 -10.51 -7.25 -8.05
N ILE A 33 -10.51 -7.48 -6.74
CA ILE A 33 -9.32 -7.95 -6.00
C ILE A 33 -8.92 -9.36 -6.47
N VAL A 34 -9.87 -10.26 -6.63
CA VAL A 34 -9.61 -11.62 -7.15
C VAL A 34 -9.01 -11.55 -8.55
N ALA A 35 -9.60 -10.72 -9.43
CA ALA A 35 -9.11 -10.53 -10.79
C ALA A 35 -7.69 -9.94 -10.81
N ALA A 36 -7.43 -8.93 -9.97
CA ALA A 36 -6.12 -8.32 -9.85
C ALA A 36 -5.05 -9.30 -9.37
N PHE A 37 -5.39 -10.16 -8.39
CA PHE A 37 -4.47 -11.18 -7.90
C PHE A 37 -4.07 -12.18 -9.00
N ARG A 38 -4.99 -12.54 -9.87
CA ARG A 38 -4.71 -13.45 -11.00
C ARG A 38 -3.73 -12.86 -12.02
N GLN A 39 -3.62 -11.53 -12.09
CA GLN A 39 -2.72 -10.83 -13.01
C GLN A 39 -1.32 -10.63 -12.42
N LEU A 40 -1.09 -11.00 -11.15
CA LEU A 40 0.23 -10.90 -10.53
C LEU A 40 1.14 -12.03 -11.00
N ASP A 41 2.40 -11.70 -11.25
CA ASP A 41 3.42 -12.70 -11.47
C ASP A 41 3.84 -13.36 -10.14
N ARG A 42 4.57 -14.48 -10.23
CA ARG A 42 5.02 -15.21 -9.03
C ARG A 42 5.99 -14.40 -8.17
N GLU A 43 6.82 -13.59 -8.79
CA GLU A 43 7.80 -12.75 -8.09
C GLU A 43 7.10 -11.65 -7.28
N SER A 44 6.12 -10.98 -7.86
CA SER A 44 5.31 -9.98 -7.17
C SER A 44 4.55 -10.56 -5.99
N ILE A 45 4.01 -11.77 -6.14
CA ILE A 45 3.33 -12.49 -5.05
C ILE A 45 4.34 -12.82 -3.94
N TYR A 46 5.52 -13.30 -4.29
CA TYR A 46 6.56 -13.65 -3.32
C TYR A 46 7.04 -12.43 -2.55
N THR A 47 7.34 -11.33 -3.24
CA THR A 47 7.80 -10.09 -2.61
C THR A 47 6.78 -9.50 -1.63
N ARG A 48 5.49 -9.70 -1.88
CA ARG A 48 4.41 -9.20 -1.02
C ARG A 48 4.10 -10.11 0.15
N PHE A 49 4.10 -11.45 -0.08
CA PHE A 49 3.64 -12.44 0.91
C PHE A 49 4.76 -13.31 1.47
N PHE A 50 5.99 -13.15 0.98
CA PHE A 50 7.13 -14.01 1.30
C PHE A 50 6.86 -15.51 1.06
N SER A 51 5.94 -15.78 0.11
CA SER A 51 5.61 -17.15 -0.32
C SER A 51 5.05 -17.15 -1.74
N TYR A 52 5.28 -18.24 -2.47
CA TYR A 52 4.72 -18.43 -3.81
C TYR A 52 3.29 -18.96 -3.71
N ARG A 53 2.33 -18.06 -3.57
CA ARG A 53 0.92 -18.41 -3.55
C ARG A 53 0.38 -18.37 -4.97
N THR A 54 -0.30 -19.44 -5.38
CA THR A 54 -0.96 -19.52 -6.68
C THR A 54 -2.42 -19.09 -6.63
N GLU A 55 -3.01 -19.07 -5.43
CA GLU A 55 -4.41 -18.73 -5.22
C GLU A 55 -4.59 -17.84 -4.00
N LEU A 56 -5.55 -16.93 -4.11
CA LEU A 56 -6.04 -16.14 -2.98
C LEU A 56 -7.11 -16.96 -2.26
N THR A 57 -6.80 -17.44 -1.06
CA THR A 57 -7.75 -18.25 -0.29
C THR A 57 -8.92 -17.40 0.21
N GLU A 58 -10.09 -18.03 0.45
CA GLU A 58 -11.26 -17.31 1.00
C GLU A 58 -10.95 -16.60 2.34
N PRO A 59 -10.27 -17.23 3.32
CA PRO A 59 -9.90 -16.51 4.55
C PRO A 59 -9.01 -15.30 4.30
N ALA A 60 -8.04 -15.42 3.38
CA ALA A 60 -7.16 -14.29 3.02
C ALA A 60 -7.93 -13.17 2.34
N LEU A 61 -8.87 -13.51 1.45
CA LEU A 61 -9.73 -12.53 0.76
C LEU A 61 -10.66 -11.82 1.74
N GLU A 62 -11.31 -12.55 2.63
CA GLU A 62 -12.15 -11.96 3.68
C GLU A 62 -11.37 -10.99 4.55
N ARG A 63 -10.15 -11.37 4.94
CA ARG A 63 -9.28 -10.49 5.72
C ARG A 63 -8.88 -9.24 4.93
N ALA A 64 -8.55 -9.38 3.65
CA ALA A 64 -8.20 -8.25 2.78
C ALA A 64 -9.36 -7.27 2.62
N MET A 65 -10.59 -7.77 2.53
CA MET A 65 -11.79 -6.94 2.39
C MET A 65 -12.23 -6.27 3.69
N ARG A 66 -11.74 -6.73 4.83
CA ARG A 66 -12.05 -6.16 6.13
C ARG A 66 -11.04 -5.07 6.48
N VAL A 67 -11.50 -3.84 6.66
CA VAL A 67 -10.66 -2.69 7.01
C VAL A 67 -11.20 -2.07 8.29
N ASP A 68 -10.37 -2.06 9.34
CA ASP A 68 -10.67 -1.34 10.57
C ASP A 68 -10.15 0.10 10.45
N PRO A 69 -11.02 1.12 10.31
CA PRO A 69 -10.58 2.49 10.04
C PRO A 69 -9.77 3.13 11.18
N GLN A 70 -9.81 2.57 12.38
CA GLN A 70 -9.01 3.07 13.51
C GLN A 70 -7.56 2.57 13.45
N ARG A 71 -7.30 1.50 12.70
CA ARG A 71 -6.00 0.83 12.65
C ARG A 71 -5.45 0.67 11.25
N GLU A 72 -6.29 0.74 10.22
CA GLU A 72 -5.93 0.39 8.87
C GLU A 72 -6.37 1.42 7.86
N ALA A 73 -5.64 1.54 6.78
CA ALA A 73 -6.11 2.17 5.55
C ALA A 73 -5.72 1.28 4.38
N ALA A 74 -6.66 1.06 3.48
CA ALA A 74 -6.45 0.28 2.28
C ALA A 74 -6.89 1.09 1.06
N LEU A 75 -5.95 1.33 0.15
CA LEU A 75 -6.17 2.06 -1.08
C LEU A 75 -5.99 1.13 -2.28
N VAL A 76 -6.77 1.36 -3.31
CA VAL A 76 -6.62 0.70 -4.60
C VAL A 76 -6.38 1.74 -5.68
N VAL A 77 -5.68 1.34 -6.73
CA VAL A 77 -5.50 2.12 -7.95
C VAL A 77 -6.29 1.45 -9.05
N THR A 78 -7.17 2.20 -9.69
CA THR A 78 -8.06 1.65 -10.70
C THR A 78 -7.92 2.38 -12.03
N VAL A 79 -8.19 1.66 -13.12
CA VAL A 79 -8.40 2.20 -14.46
C VAL A 79 -9.81 1.84 -14.93
N GLY A 80 -10.39 2.69 -15.78
CA GLY A 80 -11.75 2.51 -16.24
C GLY A 80 -12.79 2.98 -15.22
N SER A 81 -14.04 2.68 -15.48
CA SER A 81 -15.17 3.09 -14.64
C SER A 81 -16.33 2.09 -14.74
N GLY A 82 -17.20 2.09 -13.73
CA GLY A 82 -18.36 1.20 -13.66
C GLY A 82 -17.95 -0.27 -13.71
N ASP A 83 -18.63 -1.04 -14.57
CA ASP A 83 -18.35 -2.47 -14.70
C ASP A 83 -17.00 -2.77 -15.37
N ASP A 84 -16.39 -1.79 -16.05
CA ASP A 84 -15.09 -1.91 -16.70
C ASP A 84 -13.93 -1.48 -15.78
N GLU A 85 -14.21 -1.08 -14.55
CA GLU A 85 -13.20 -0.67 -13.60
C GLU A 85 -12.34 -1.85 -13.17
N VAL A 86 -11.01 -1.70 -13.29
CA VAL A 86 -10.02 -2.74 -12.98
C VAL A 86 -9.03 -2.20 -11.96
N ILE A 87 -8.74 -3.00 -10.95
CA ILE A 87 -7.70 -2.70 -9.96
C ILE A 87 -6.35 -3.13 -10.54
N ILE A 88 -5.40 -2.19 -10.58
CA ILE A 88 -4.04 -2.41 -11.08
C ILE A 88 -2.97 -2.27 -10.00
N GLY A 89 -3.36 -1.85 -8.82
CA GLY A 89 -2.45 -1.73 -7.69
C GLY A 89 -3.20 -1.52 -6.39
N SER A 90 -2.53 -1.77 -5.29
CA SER A 90 -3.06 -1.53 -3.96
C SER A 90 -1.95 -1.22 -2.96
N GLY A 91 -2.31 -0.51 -1.91
CA GLY A 91 -1.45 -0.24 -0.77
C GLY A 91 -2.28 -0.27 0.50
N ARG A 92 -1.66 -0.72 1.58
CA ARG A 92 -2.32 -0.85 2.88
C ARG A 92 -1.35 -0.60 4.00
N TYR A 93 -1.78 0.06 5.06
CA TYR A 93 -1.07 0.00 6.32
C TYR A 93 -1.95 -0.60 7.42
N VAL A 94 -1.29 -1.20 8.40
CA VAL A 94 -1.91 -1.71 9.63
C VAL A 94 -1.13 -1.14 10.81
N ALA A 95 -1.81 -0.35 11.63
CA ALA A 95 -1.20 0.25 12.81
C ALA A 95 -1.19 -0.72 14.00
N SER A 96 -0.13 -0.67 14.77
CA SER A 96 0.01 -1.38 16.03
C SER A 96 -0.32 -0.47 17.22
N GLY A 97 -0.86 -1.06 18.28
CA GLY A 97 -1.21 -0.34 19.50
C GLY A 97 -2.58 0.33 19.46
N PRO A 98 -3.07 0.81 20.61
CA PRO A 98 -4.36 1.45 20.71
C PRO A 98 -4.33 2.89 20.17
N PRO A 99 -5.49 3.40 19.65
CA PRO A 99 -5.62 4.80 19.25
C PRO A 99 -5.27 5.75 20.42
N GLY A 100 -4.68 6.91 20.09
CA GLY A 100 -4.29 7.92 21.08
C GLY A 100 -2.93 7.70 21.71
N THR A 101 -2.22 6.60 21.38
CA THR A 101 -0.83 6.38 21.77
C THR A 101 0.09 6.61 20.57
N GLU A 102 1.40 6.74 20.81
CA GLU A 102 2.37 6.75 19.73
C GLU A 102 2.38 5.38 19.05
N ARG A 103 2.04 5.35 17.77
CA ARG A 103 1.90 4.13 17.00
C ARG A 103 2.78 4.15 15.77
N THR A 104 3.20 2.97 15.37
CA THR A 104 3.75 2.71 14.04
C THR A 104 2.76 1.87 13.23
N ALA A 105 2.91 1.88 11.93
CA ALA A 105 2.09 1.07 11.05
C ALA A 105 2.95 0.35 10.03
N GLU A 106 2.64 -0.92 9.79
CA GLU A 106 3.27 -1.70 8.73
C GLU A 106 2.57 -1.39 7.41
N VAL A 107 3.35 -1.03 6.38
CA VAL A 107 2.85 -0.71 5.06
C VAL A 107 3.31 -1.74 4.03
N ALA A 108 2.42 -2.04 3.08
CA ALA A 108 2.72 -2.96 2.00
C ALA A 108 1.99 -2.56 0.73
N PHE A 109 2.60 -2.87 -0.41
CA PHE A 109 2.11 -2.48 -1.73
C PHE A 109 2.09 -3.68 -2.67
N MET A 110 1.19 -3.59 -3.67
CA MET A 110 1.09 -4.54 -4.75
C MET A 110 0.76 -3.76 -6.03
N VAL A 111 1.50 -4.00 -7.09
CA VAL A 111 1.27 -3.37 -8.41
C VAL A 111 1.35 -4.45 -9.47
N GLU A 112 0.34 -4.49 -10.35
CA GLU A 112 0.36 -5.39 -11.50
C GLU A 112 1.59 -5.12 -12.38
N GLU A 113 2.21 -6.18 -12.89
CA GLU A 113 3.50 -6.12 -13.59
C GLU A 113 3.49 -5.15 -14.78
N ASP A 114 2.43 -5.17 -15.59
CA ASP A 114 2.29 -4.29 -16.75
C ASP A 114 2.30 -2.79 -16.42
N TYR A 115 2.10 -2.46 -15.15
CA TYR A 115 2.05 -1.08 -14.66
C TYR A 115 3.25 -0.72 -13.77
N HIS A 116 4.29 -1.56 -13.74
CA HIS A 116 5.53 -1.24 -13.03
C HIS A 116 6.26 -0.06 -13.68
N GLY A 117 7.02 0.69 -12.89
CA GLY A 117 7.80 1.82 -13.39
C GLY A 117 7.02 3.10 -13.66
N LEU A 118 5.73 3.15 -13.39
CA LEU A 118 4.86 4.31 -13.62
C LEU A 118 4.67 5.21 -12.39
N GLY A 119 5.26 4.84 -11.26
CA GLY A 119 5.19 5.63 -10.03
C GLY A 119 3.99 5.33 -9.15
N ILE A 120 3.26 4.23 -9.38
CA ILE A 120 2.05 3.88 -8.63
C ILE A 120 2.37 3.68 -7.15
N ALA A 121 3.39 2.89 -6.81
CA ALA A 121 3.74 2.62 -5.41
C ALA A 121 4.12 3.91 -4.67
N GLY A 122 4.86 4.82 -5.30
CA GLY A 122 5.21 6.11 -4.71
C GLY A 122 4.00 7.00 -4.43
N ARG A 123 3.01 7.00 -5.32
CA ARG A 123 1.76 7.73 -5.12
C ARG A 123 0.92 7.14 -4.00
N LEU A 124 0.79 5.81 -3.96
CA LEU A 124 0.13 5.10 -2.87
C LEU A 124 0.80 5.41 -1.52
N LEU A 125 2.13 5.37 -1.48
CA LEU A 125 2.88 5.70 -0.27
C LEU A 125 2.60 7.13 0.20
N ALA A 126 2.61 8.11 -0.71
CA ALA A 126 2.33 9.50 -0.37
C ALA A 126 0.93 9.67 0.26
N HIS A 127 -0.08 9.09 -0.35
CA HIS A 127 -1.45 9.16 0.18
C HIS A 127 -1.60 8.41 1.51
N LEU A 128 -1.04 7.21 1.62
CA LEU A 128 -1.07 6.45 2.88
C LEU A 128 -0.33 7.17 4.00
N ALA A 129 0.79 7.83 3.71
CA ALA A 129 1.53 8.63 4.68
C ALA A 129 0.69 9.80 5.20
N ASP A 130 -0.03 10.49 4.32
CA ASP A 130 -0.91 11.60 4.71
C ASP A 130 -2.08 11.13 5.57
N ILE A 131 -2.72 10.02 5.20
CA ILE A 131 -3.78 9.40 6.01
C ILE A 131 -3.23 8.98 7.37
N ALA A 132 -2.07 8.32 7.41
CA ALA A 132 -1.43 7.86 8.64
C ALA A 132 -1.10 9.04 9.57
N ARG A 133 -0.56 10.15 9.03
CA ARG A 133 -0.33 11.37 9.82
C ARG A 133 -1.60 11.90 10.45
N SER A 134 -2.70 11.93 9.69
CA SER A 134 -3.99 12.40 10.19
C SER A 134 -4.54 11.53 11.33
N GLN A 135 -4.11 10.27 11.39
CA GLN A 135 -4.45 9.31 12.43
C GLN A 135 -3.44 9.29 13.60
N GLY A 136 -2.47 10.18 13.61
CA GLY A 136 -1.46 10.25 14.66
C GLY A 136 -0.41 9.16 14.63
N ILE A 137 -0.25 8.47 13.50
CA ILE A 137 0.80 7.45 13.33
C ILE A 137 2.14 8.13 13.14
N ALA A 138 3.13 7.71 13.93
CA ALA A 138 4.45 8.36 13.99
C ALA A 138 5.39 7.90 12.88
N ALA A 139 5.26 6.65 12.44
CA ALA A 139 6.15 6.06 11.42
C ALA A 139 5.46 4.94 10.66
N LEU A 140 5.87 4.78 9.40
CA LEU A 140 5.55 3.60 8.61
C LEU A 140 6.76 2.65 8.61
N GLU A 141 6.49 1.37 8.76
CA GLU A 141 7.50 0.31 8.73
C GLU A 141 7.20 -0.66 7.59
N ALA A 142 8.24 -1.20 6.99
CA ALA A 142 8.09 -2.20 5.94
C ALA A 142 9.22 -3.22 6.01
N GLU A 143 8.89 -4.46 5.70
CA GLU A 143 9.86 -5.51 5.45
C GLU A 143 9.93 -5.74 3.93
N VAL A 144 11.11 -5.64 3.37
CA VAL A 144 11.35 -5.72 1.93
C VAL A 144 12.51 -6.67 1.68
N LEU A 145 12.35 -7.57 0.71
CA LEU A 145 13.49 -8.37 0.27
C LEU A 145 14.62 -7.46 -0.19
N ALA A 146 15.84 -7.73 0.26
CA ALA A 146 17.01 -6.91 -0.07
C ALA A 146 17.26 -6.82 -1.58
N GLU A 147 16.84 -7.82 -2.34
CA GLU A 147 16.92 -7.85 -3.80
C GLU A 147 15.83 -7.00 -4.50
N ASN A 148 14.77 -6.62 -3.78
CA ASN A 148 13.70 -5.77 -4.33
C ASN A 148 14.12 -4.29 -4.33
N ARG A 149 15.04 -3.97 -5.22
CA ARG A 149 15.61 -2.62 -5.36
C ARG A 149 14.57 -1.59 -5.78
N ALA A 150 13.57 -2.01 -6.57
CA ALA A 150 12.50 -1.13 -7.02
C ALA A 150 11.72 -0.58 -5.82
N MET A 151 11.30 -1.43 -4.89
CA MET A 151 10.58 -1.00 -3.70
C MET A 151 11.45 -0.18 -2.74
N LEU A 152 12.71 -0.57 -2.53
CA LEU A 152 13.64 0.22 -1.73
C LEU A 152 13.84 1.61 -2.32
N SER A 153 13.88 1.74 -3.64
CA SER A 153 13.96 3.04 -4.32
C SER A 153 12.69 3.88 -4.08
N VAL A 154 11.51 3.27 -4.06
CA VAL A 154 10.26 3.98 -3.74
C VAL A 154 10.34 4.62 -2.35
N PHE A 155 10.79 3.88 -1.35
CA PHE A 155 10.96 4.40 0.01
C PHE A 155 12.02 5.51 0.07
N ALA A 156 13.16 5.31 -0.58
CA ALA A 156 14.23 6.31 -0.61
C ALA A 156 13.81 7.63 -1.26
N ARG A 157 12.94 7.58 -2.25
CA ARG A 157 12.43 8.76 -2.99
C ARG A 157 11.20 9.41 -2.35
N SER A 158 10.70 8.85 -1.26
CA SER A 158 9.47 9.35 -0.61
C SER A 158 9.61 10.76 -0.02
N GLY A 159 10.84 11.22 0.20
CA GLY A 159 11.11 12.47 0.91
C GLY A 159 10.97 12.39 2.43
N LEU A 160 10.60 11.23 2.94
CA LEU A 160 10.47 10.99 4.39
C LEU A 160 11.82 10.59 4.98
N PRO A 161 12.12 11.00 6.23
CA PRO A 161 13.31 10.50 6.93
C PRO A 161 13.26 8.98 7.02
N MET A 162 14.27 8.32 6.48
CA MET A 162 14.33 6.88 6.36
C MET A 162 15.45 6.29 7.18
N GLN A 163 15.14 5.24 7.92
CA GLN A 163 16.12 4.34 8.52
C GLN A 163 15.93 2.95 7.94
N GLN A 164 17.02 2.23 7.74
CA GLN A 164 16.96 0.86 7.27
C GLN A 164 17.98 -0.01 7.98
N ARG A 165 17.60 -1.25 8.22
CA ARG A 165 18.44 -2.26 8.85
C ARG A 165 18.32 -3.55 8.08
N ARG A 166 19.43 -4.14 7.71
CA ARG A 166 19.47 -5.43 7.03
C ARG A 166 19.51 -6.58 8.02
N ASP A 167 18.68 -7.57 7.80
CA ASP A 167 18.67 -8.83 8.54
C ASP A 167 18.60 -9.98 7.52
N GLY A 168 19.76 -10.58 7.22
CA GLY A 168 19.87 -11.60 6.18
C GLY A 168 19.45 -11.06 4.80
N GLY A 169 18.45 -11.69 4.20
CA GLY A 169 17.88 -11.30 2.91
C GLY A 169 16.76 -10.26 2.99
N VAL A 170 16.47 -9.71 4.18
CA VAL A 170 15.37 -8.78 4.40
C VAL A 170 15.89 -7.43 4.86
N MET A 171 15.32 -6.36 4.30
CA MET A 171 15.53 -4.98 4.75
C MET A 171 14.34 -4.53 5.58
N HIS A 172 14.59 -4.08 6.80
CA HIS A 172 13.60 -3.41 7.64
C HIS A 172 13.71 -1.90 7.40
N VAL A 173 12.65 -1.31 6.87
CA VAL A 173 12.60 0.12 6.54
C VAL A 173 11.65 0.82 7.50
N THR A 174 12.07 1.96 8.03
CA THR A 174 11.25 2.84 8.87
C THR A 174 11.23 4.23 8.27
N LEU A 175 10.03 4.76 8.02
CA LEU A 175 9.81 6.10 7.49
C LEU A 175 9.13 6.95 8.57
N ALA A 176 9.79 7.99 9.03
CA ALA A 176 9.23 8.88 10.04
C ALA A 176 8.16 9.80 9.41
N LEU A 177 6.98 9.86 10.04
CA LEU A 177 5.86 10.68 9.59
C LEU A 177 5.70 11.95 10.41
N LEU A 178 5.91 11.86 11.71
CA LEU A 178 5.78 12.99 12.62
C LEU A 178 7.15 13.62 12.87
N PRO A 179 7.22 14.94 13.07
CA PRO A 179 8.47 15.56 13.51
C PRO A 179 8.91 14.92 14.83
N ARG A 180 10.19 14.57 14.95
CA ARG A 180 10.71 14.17 16.23
C ARG A 180 10.51 15.32 17.22
N ALA A 181 9.96 15.01 18.39
CA ALA A 181 9.95 15.96 19.48
C ALA A 181 11.39 16.43 19.75
N ALA A 182 11.58 17.73 19.79
CA ALA A 182 12.87 18.32 20.03
C ALA A 182 13.39 17.99 21.44
#